data_9a3047f1e8b56b6372ae95ead4a9fd9a
#
_entry.id   9a3047f1e8b56b6372ae95ead4a9fd9a
#
_cell.length_a   1.000
_cell.length_b   1.000
_cell.length_c   1.000
_cell.angle_alpha   90.00
_cell.angle_beta   90.00
_cell.angle_gamma   90.00
#
_symmetry.space_group_name_H-M   'P 1'
#
loop_
_entity.id
_entity.type
_entity.pdbx_description
1 polymer ?
#
loop_
_entity_poly.entity_id
_entity_poly.type
_entity_poly.pdbx_seq_one_letter_code
_entity_poly.pdbx_strand_id
1 'polypeptide(L)'
;MRGEIIVTNKELTGRDGEITRYVDKNGNILRYTLLLYGETGKAIYDYYFIKEYIYVNVLDEKYMCPVYEKTTYTLYRTLKEGVIYGNLLYKFEKGEAIESELEDLGLLYRTEEELSNLINE
;
A
#
# COMPACT_ATOMS: atom_id res chain seq x y z
N MET A 1 0.93 -22.48 3.07
CA MET A 1 2.26 -22.12 2.79
C MET A 1 2.75 -20.92 3.58
N ARG A 2 3.88 -21.06 4.15
CA ARG A 2 4.37 -20.05 5.05
C ARG A 2 5.76 -19.63 4.64
N GLY A 3 6.00 -18.39 4.63
CA GLY A 3 7.30 -17.87 4.30
C GLY A 3 7.82 -16.95 5.38
N GLU A 4 8.70 -16.06 4.97
CA GLU A 4 9.28 -15.09 5.85
C GLU A 4 8.48 -13.79 5.80
N ILE A 5 8.32 -13.16 6.96
CA ILE A 5 7.67 -11.85 7.05
C ILE A 5 8.69 -10.89 7.65
N ILE A 6 8.98 -9.83 6.91
CA ILE A 6 9.91 -8.81 7.37
C ILE A 6 9.13 -7.53 7.62
N VAL A 7 9.19 -7.04 8.84
CA VAL A 7 8.49 -5.82 9.24
C VAL A 7 9.52 -4.76 9.61
N THR A 8 9.38 -3.58 9.05
CA THR A 8 10.26 -2.46 9.35
C THR A 8 9.42 -1.23 9.66
N ASN A 9 9.65 -0.65 10.84
CA ASN A 9 9.00 0.60 11.23
C ASN A 9 9.93 1.74 10.89
N LYS A 10 9.44 2.73 10.15
CA LYS A 10 10.27 3.85 9.77
C LYS A 10 9.41 5.02 9.30
N GLU A 11 10.02 6.16 9.18
CA GLU A 11 9.36 7.32 8.59
C GLU A 11 9.32 7.13 7.08
N LEU A 12 8.13 7.12 6.52
CA LEU A 12 7.91 6.99 5.08
C LEU A 12 7.28 8.28 4.57
N THR A 13 7.94 8.94 3.64
CA THR A 13 7.45 10.19 3.04
C THR A 13 7.08 11.25 4.08
N GLY A 14 7.90 11.34 5.15
CA GLY A 14 7.69 12.32 6.21
C GLY A 14 6.60 11.93 7.21
N ARG A 15 6.16 10.69 7.19
CA ARG A 15 5.13 10.18 8.10
C ARG A 15 5.61 8.89 8.75
N ASP A 16 5.17 8.67 9.98
CA ASP A 16 5.43 7.41 10.65
C ASP A 16 4.74 6.30 9.89
N GLY A 17 5.40 5.18 9.76
CA GLY A 17 4.84 4.10 9.00
C GLY A 17 5.50 2.77 9.25
N GLU A 18 4.97 1.77 8.57
CA GLU A 18 5.45 0.41 8.69
C GLU A 18 5.40 -0.21 7.30
N ILE A 19 6.45 -0.93 6.94
CA ILE A 19 6.46 -1.70 5.70
C ILE A 19 6.69 -3.16 6.05
N THR A 20 5.86 -4.03 5.47
CA THR A 20 5.93 -5.46 5.70
C THR A 20 6.11 -6.16 4.38
N ARG A 21 7.07 -7.06 4.31
CA ARG A 21 7.31 -7.88 3.12
C ARG A 21 6.95 -9.32 3.44
N TYR A 22 6.18 -9.95 2.57
CA TYR A 22 5.77 -11.34 2.69
C TYR A 22 6.44 -12.13 1.58
N VAL A 23 7.13 -13.21 1.94
CA VAL A 23 7.78 -14.07 0.96
C VAL A 23 7.35 -15.51 1.21
N ASP A 24 7.41 -16.35 0.17
CA ASP A 24 7.14 -17.76 0.34
C ASP A 24 8.39 -18.48 0.82
N LYS A 25 8.30 -19.79 1.03
CA LYS A 25 9.42 -20.56 1.56
C LYS A 25 10.60 -20.64 0.59
N ASN A 26 10.40 -20.30 -0.67
CA ASN A 26 11.45 -20.31 -1.68
C ASN A 26 12.05 -18.90 -1.87
N GLY A 27 11.62 -17.93 -1.10
CA GLY A 27 12.12 -16.58 -1.19
C GLY A 27 11.43 -15.71 -2.22
N ASN A 28 10.36 -16.18 -2.84
CA ASN A 28 9.62 -15.38 -3.80
C ASN A 28 8.76 -14.36 -3.08
N ILE A 29 8.78 -13.14 -3.58
CA ILE A 29 7.99 -12.05 -3.00
C ILE A 29 6.51 -12.26 -3.35
N LEU A 30 5.68 -12.26 -2.31
CA LEU A 30 4.22 -12.42 -2.48
C LEU A 30 3.49 -11.10 -2.33
N ARG A 31 3.96 -10.23 -1.43
CA ARG A 31 3.19 -9.06 -1.07
C ARG A 31 4.04 -8.05 -0.31
N TYR A 32 3.74 -6.78 -0.50
CA TYR A 32 4.21 -5.71 0.38
C TYR A 32 3.00 -4.97 0.90
N THR A 33 3.04 -4.60 2.17
CA THR A 33 2.02 -3.77 2.79
C THR A 33 2.70 -2.56 3.40
N LEU A 34 2.25 -1.37 3.03
CA LEU A 34 2.71 -0.13 3.63
C LEU A 34 1.57 0.46 4.45
N LEU A 35 1.89 0.83 5.68
CA LEU A 35 0.92 1.44 6.57
C LEU A 35 1.47 2.81 6.96
N LEU A 36 0.76 3.87 6.59
CA LEU A 36 1.15 5.24 6.91
C LEU A 36 0.18 5.83 7.91
N TYR A 37 0.72 6.36 8.99
CA TYR A 37 -0.08 6.94 10.07
C TYR A 37 -0.08 8.45 9.99
N GLY A 38 -1.21 9.06 10.35
CA GLY A 38 -1.32 10.49 10.50
C GLY A 38 -2.25 10.79 11.66
N GLU A 39 -2.26 12.04 12.10
CA GLU A 39 -3.12 12.45 13.22
C GLU A 39 -4.61 12.32 12.88
N THR A 40 -4.96 12.56 11.63
CA THR A 40 -6.36 12.60 11.21
C THR A 40 -6.72 11.48 10.25
N GLY A 41 -5.90 10.45 10.15
CA GLY A 41 -6.21 9.33 9.29
C GLY A 41 -5.04 8.40 9.11
N LYS A 42 -5.24 7.36 8.31
CA LYS A 42 -4.18 6.43 7.94
C LYS A 42 -4.43 5.95 6.51
N ALA A 43 -3.36 5.45 5.89
CA ALA A 43 -3.44 4.87 4.56
C ALA A 43 -2.75 3.52 4.57
N ILE A 44 -3.35 2.54 3.92
CA ILE A 44 -2.80 1.19 3.81
C ILE A 44 -2.67 0.89 2.33
N TYR A 45 -1.46 0.54 1.91
CA TYR A 45 -1.14 0.21 0.54
C TYR A 45 -0.76 -1.25 0.48
N ASP A 46 -1.47 -2.04 -0.30
CA ASP A 46 -1.16 -3.45 -0.51
C ASP A 46 -0.73 -3.67 -1.95
N TYR A 47 0.41 -4.32 -2.12
CA TYR A 47 0.95 -4.69 -3.42
C TYR A 47 1.06 -6.20 -3.44
N TYR A 48 0.26 -6.85 -4.29
CA TYR A 48 0.27 -8.30 -4.42
C TYR A 48 0.97 -8.67 -5.73
N PHE A 49 1.99 -9.50 -5.63
CA PHE A 49 2.80 -9.87 -6.80
C PHE A 49 2.27 -11.18 -7.35
N ILE A 50 1.58 -11.11 -8.48
CA ILE A 50 0.93 -12.25 -9.12
C ILE A 50 1.50 -12.39 -10.52
N LYS A 51 2.53 -13.26 -10.66
CA LYS A 51 3.22 -13.47 -11.92
C LYS A 51 3.71 -12.15 -12.52
N GLU A 52 3.14 -11.73 -13.64
CA GLU A 52 3.58 -10.53 -14.35
C GLU A 52 2.88 -9.27 -13.88
N TYR A 53 1.89 -9.41 -13.00
CA TYR A 53 1.08 -8.29 -12.53
C TYR A 53 1.41 -7.93 -11.11
N ILE A 54 1.15 -6.69 -10.77
CA ILE A 54 1.12 -6.25 -9.37
C ILE A 54 -0.28 -5.74 -9.16
N TYR A 55 -1.06 -6.45 -8.34
CA TYR A 55 -2.39 -6.00 -7.97
C TYR A 55 -2.25 -5.09 -6.77
N VAL A 56 -2.85 -3.91 -6.82
CA VAL A 56 -2.70 -2.91 -5.76
C VAL A 56 -4.05 -2.51 -5.17
N ASN A 57 -4.05 -2.32 -3.85
CA ASN A 57 -5.17 -1.78 -3.11
C ASN A 57 -4.68 -0.60 -2.30
N VAL A 58 -5.44 0.47 -2.27
CA VAL A 58 -5.14 1.63 -1.44
C VAL A 58 -6.38 1.92 -0.59
N LEU A 59 -6.26 1.70 0.71
CA LEU A 59 -7.31 2.05 1.66
C LEU A 59 -6.91 3.32 2.38
N ASP A 60 -7.75 4.34 2.30
CA ASP A 60 -7.51 5.61 2.94
C ASP A 60 -8.64 5.87 3.93
N GLU A 61 -8.28 6.06 5.20
CA GLU A 61 -9.24 6.33 6.27
C GLU A 61 -9.01 7.71 6.84
N LYS A 62 -10.10 8.44 7.04
CA LYS A 62 -10.05 9.75 7.70
C LYS A 62 -10.80 9.64 9.02
N TYR A 63 -10.23 10.26 10.05
CA TYR A 63 -10.84 10.30 11.37
C TYR A 63 -11.55 11.63 11.57
N MET A 64 -12.56 11.61 12.44
CA MET A 64 -13.32 12.83 12.74
C MET A 64 -12.47 13.88 13.43
N CYS A 65 -11.53 13.44 14.28
CA CYS A 65 -10.61 14.32 14.99
C CYS A 65 -9.28 13.61 15.15
N PRO A 66 -8.23 14.32 15.62
CA PRO A 66 -6.90 13.69 15.74
C PRO A 66 -6.96 12.41 16.56
N VAL A 67 -6.14 11.45 16.16
CA VAL A 67 -6.14 10.11 16.72
C VAL A 67 -5.81 10.08 18.22
N TYR A 68 -5.10 11.09 18.73
CA TYR A 68 -4.78 11.16 20.15
C TYR A 68 -5.96 11.55 21.05
N GLU A 69 -7.07 11.94 20.45
CA GLU A 69 -8.26 12.25 21.23
C GLU A 69 -9.07 10.98 21.46
N LYS A 70 -9.60 10.84 22.67
CA LYS A 70 -10.27 9.60 23.06
C LYS A 70 -11.53 9.29 22.30
N THR A 71 -12.14 10.31 21.72
CA THR A 71 -13.44 10.15 21.07
C THR A 71 -13.34 10.08 19.55
N THR A 72 -12.12 9.93 19.02
CA THR A 72 -11.98 9.88 17.58
C THR A 72 -12.59 8.59 17.00
N TYR A 73 -13.16 8.70 15.83
CA TYR A 73 -13.67 7.54 15.10
C TYR A 73 -13.53 7.81 13.61
N THR A 74 -13.64 6.73 12.82
CA THR A 74 -13.47 6.84 11.37
C THR A 74 -14.62 7.61 10.75
N LEU A 75 -14.30 8.72 10.08
CA LEU A 75 -15.28 9.55 9.40
C LEU A 75 -15.68 8.94 8.08
N TYR A 76 -14.72 8.47 7.28
CA TYR A 76 -14.99 7.77 6.04
C TYR A 76 -13.78 6.95 5.60
N ARG A 77 -14.03 6.01 4.73
CA ARG A 77 -13.01 5.17 4.10
C ARG A 77 -13.15 5.25 2.59
N THR A 78 -12.02 5.24 1.92
CA THR A 78 -11.98 5.18 0.46
C THR A 78 -11.07 4.02 0.07
N LEU A 79 -11.56 3.14 -0.79
CA LEU A 79 -10.78 2.03 -1.31
C LEU A 79 -10.61 2.20 -2.81
N LYS A 80 -9.38 2.14 -3.27
CA LYS A 80 -9.05 2.17 -4.69
C LYS A 80 -8.29 0.92 -5.04
N GLU A 81 -8.53 0.40 -6.23
CA GLU A 81 -7.89 -0.82 -6.69
C GLU A 81 -7.34 -0.63 -8.08
N GLY A 82 -6.27 -1.34 -8.38
CA GLY A 82 -5.69 -1.27 -9.70
C GLY A 82 -4.72 -2.41 -9.94
N VAL A 83 -4.12 -2.38 -11.12
CA VAL A 83 -3.11 -3.37 -11.50
C VAL A 83 -2.01 -2.67 -12.27
N ILE A 84 -0.77 -3.07 -11.96
CA ILE A 84 0.42 -2.59 -12.67
C ILE A 84 0.91 -3.74 -13.54
N TYR A 85 1.08 -3.45 -14.83
CA TYR A 85 1.60 -4.43 -15.77
C TYR A 85 2.66 -3.75 -16.62
N GLY A 86 3.93 -4.04 -16.33
CA GLY A 86 5.03 -3.35 -16.99
C GLY A 86 5.00 -1.86 -16.72
N ASN A 87 4.93 -1.07 -17.77
CA ASN A 87 4.88 0.39 -17.63
C ASN A 87 3.46 0.95 -17.55
N LEU A 88 2.47 0.06 -17.55
CA LEU A 88 1.08 0.47 -17.56
C LEU A 88 0.46 0.29 -16.18
N LEU A 89 -0.42 1.21 -15.83
CA LEU A 89 -1.19 1.14 -14.60
C LEU A 89 -2.65 1.32 -14.98
N TYR A 90 -3.50 0.43 -14.46
CA TYR A 90 -4.95 0.52 -14.68
C TYR A 90 -5.64 0.61 -13.34
N LYS A 91 -6.56 1.56 -13.24
CA LYS A 91 -7.41 1.71 -12.07
C LYS A 91 -8.73 1.03 -12.37
N PHE A 92 -9.26 0.28 -11.41
CA PHE A 92 -10.56 -0.35 -11.56
C PHE A 92 -11.64 0.57 -11.04
N GLU A 93 -12.61 0.87 -11.89
CA GLU A 93 -13.69 1.77 -11.55
C GLU A 93 -14.96 1.26 -12.18
N LYS A 94 -15.97 0.96 -11.37
CA LYS A 94 -17.27 0.46 -11.83
C LYS A 94 -17.16 -0.74 -12.76
N GLY A 95 -16.22 -1.64 -12.44
CA GLY A 95 -16.04 -2.86 -13.21
C GLY A 95 -15.19 -2.70 -14.46
N GLU A 96 -14.64 -1.52 -14.70
CA GLU A 96 -13.80 -1.26 -15.85
C GLU A 96 -12.37 -0.95 -15.44
N ALA A 97 -11.41 -1.33 -16.30
CA ALA A 97 -10.01 -1.02 -16.10
C ALA A 97 -9.69 0.23 -16.92
N ILE A 98 -9.26 1.28 -16.25
CA ILE A 98 -8.99 2.57 -16.88
C ILE A 98 -7.52 2.88 -16.74
N GLU A 99 -6.83 3.14 -17.84
CA GLU A 99 -5.41 3.49 -17.80
C GLU A 99 -5.24 4.77 -16.99
N SER A 100 -4.29 4.74 -16.05
CA SER A 100 -4.18 5.79 -15.03
C SER A 100 -2.72 6.05 -14.67
N GLU A 101 -2.50 7.07 -13.85
CA GLU A 101 -1.19 7.38 -13.31
C GLU A 101 -1.17 6.97 -11.83
N LEU A 102 0.03 6.88 -11.26
CA LEU A 102 0.18 6.50 -9.85
C LEU A 102 -0.65 7.37 -8.93
N GLU A 103 -0.68 8.66 -9.19
CA GLU A 103 -1.40 9.61 -8.36
C GLU A 103 -2.90 9.40 -8.37
N ASP A 104 -3.44 8.80 -9.43
CA ASP A 104 -4.87 8.52 -9.50
C ASP A 104 -5.32 7.50 -8.45
N LEU A 105 -4.39 6.66 -8.01
CA LEU A 105 -4.64 5.72 -6.93
C LEU A 105 -4.00 6.15 -5.63
N GLY A 106 -3.30 7.27 -5.63
CA GLY A 106 -2.58 7.72 -4.45
C GLY A 106 -1.34 6.91 -4.18
N LEU A 107 -0.82 6.20 -5.17
CA LEU A 107 0.36 5.35 -4.99
C LEU A 107 1.63 6.19 -5.01
N LEU A 108 2.57 5.80 -4.14
CA LEU A 108 3.87 6.46 -4.04
C LEU A 108 4.97 5.66 -4.72
N TYR A 109 4.79 4.36 -4.81
CA TYR A 109 5.80 3.45 -5.34
C TYR A 109 5.17 2.55 -6.37
N ARG A 110 5.98 2.18 -7.38
CA ARG A 110 5.49 1.42 -8.51
C ARG A 110 6.10 0.03 -8.62
N THR A 111 7.37 -0.12 -8.23
CA THR A 111 8.11 -1.35 -8.48
C THR A 111 8.51 -2.05 -7.20
N GLU A 112 8.79 -3.35 -7.33
CA GLU A 112 9.29 -4.14 -6.22
C GLU A 112 10.63 -3.58 -5.73
N GLU A 113 11.45 -3.07 -6.65
CA GLU A 113 12.74 -2.50 -6.28
C GLU A 113 12.58 -1.28 -5.39
N GLU A 114 11.64 -0.40 -5.71
CA GLU A 114 11.37 0.78 -4.87
C GLU A 114 10.91 0.37 -3.48
N LEU A 115 10.04 -0.63 -3.40
CA LEU A 115 9.53 -1.11 -2.12
C LEU A 115 10.62 -1.82 -1.32
N SER A 116 11.45 -2.60 -2.00
CA SER A 116 12.55 -3.31 -1.36
C SER A 116 13.56 -2.33 -0.76
N ASN A 117 13.81 -1.22 -1.45
CA ASN A 117 14.74 -0.21 -0.97
C ASN A 117 14.28 0.42 0.35
N LEU A 118 12.98 0.48 0.59
CA LEU A 118 12.46 1.00 1.85
C LEU A 118 12.86 0.13 3.03
N ILE A 119 12.92 -1.19 2.81
CA ILE A 119 13.29 -2.12 3.87
C ILE A 119 14.80 -2.10 4.10
N ASN A 120 15.56 -1.98 3.03
CA ASN A 120 17.01 -2.12 3.07
C ASN A 120 17.77 -0.83 3.39
N GLU A 121 17.08 0.28 3.51
CA GLU A 121 17.74 1.54 3.86
C GLU A 121 18.23 1.58 5.29
#